data_d9f053196d1c6670353199528768be6b
#
_entry.id   d9f053196d1c6670353199528768be6b
#
_cell.length_a   1.000
_cell.length_b   1.000
_cell.length_c   1.000
_cell.angle_alpha   90.00
_cell.angle_beta   90.00
_cell.angle_gamma   90.00
#
_symmetry.space_group_name_H-M   'P 1'
#
loop_
_entity.id
_entity.type
_entity.pdbx_description
1 polymer ?
#
loop_
_entity_poly.entity_id
_entity_poly.type
_entity_poly.pdbx_seq_one_letter_code
_entity_poly.pdbx_strand_id
1 'polypeptide(L)'
;RDCLLSRGLGDVYKRQNVGMVFQKPNPFPKTIYENVAYGLRVNGVNDENYIEETVVKTLKQVVLWDEVKDKLKESAFALSGGQQQRLCIARALAISPSILLMDEPTSALDPISTSKIEDLIHELKNDYTIVIVTHNMQQAARVSDKTGYFYLGELIEYDNTRKIFTNPEKESTQNYITGRFG
;
A
#
# COMPACT_ATOMS: atom_id res chain seq x y z
N ARG A 1 -26.80 -24.78 -11.31
CA ARG A 1 -26.41 -23.74 -12.33
C ARG A 1 -26.10 -22.38 -11.70
N ASP A 2 -26.56 -22.08 -10.49
CA ASP A 2 -26.40 -20.79 -9.82
C ASP A 2 -25.05 -20.62 -9.09
N CYS A 3 -24.29 -21.69 -8.88
CA CYS A 3 -23.04 -21.65 -8.11
C CYS A 3 -21.85 -21.00 -8.85
N LEU A 4 -21.85 -20.97 -10.18
CA LEU A 4 -20.74 -20.39 -10.97
C LEU A 4 -20.86 -18.87 -11.15
N LEU A 5 -22.11 -18.37 -11.25
CA LEU A 5 -22.35 -16.91 -11.33
C LEU A 5 -22.09 -16.21 -10.01
N SER A 6 -22.44 -16.85 -8.87
CA SER A 6 -22.18 -16.30 -7.54
C SER A 6 -20.68 -16.25 -7.20
N ARG A 7 -19.86 -17.17 -7.70
CA ARG A 7 -18.39 -17.14 -7.52
C ARG A 7 -17.78 -15.97 -8.31
N GLY A 8 -18.20 -15.74 -9.56
CA GLY A 8 -17.68 -14.63 -10.37
C GLY A 8 -18.02 -13.24 -9.78
N LEU A 9 -19.26 -13.04 -9.33
CA LEU A 9 -19.69 -11.79 -8.69
C LEU A 9 -18.99 -11.57 -7.34
N GLY A 10 -18.81 -12.62 -6.55
CA GLY A 10 -18.08 -12.55 -5.28
C GLY A 10 -16.60 -12.18 -5.48
N ASP A 11 -15.96 -12.67 -6.53
CA ASP A 11 -14.57 -12.35 -6.84
C ASP A 11 -14.39 -10.92 -7.36
N VAL A 12 -15.33 -10.41 -8.15
CA VAL A 12 -15.35 -9.00 -8.60
C VAL A 12 -15.54 -8.08 -7.41
N TYR A 13 -16.51 -8.37 -6.54
CA TYR A 13 -16.77 -7.58 -5.33
C TYR A 13 -15.58 -7.58 -4.35
N LYS A 14 -14.93 -8.71 -4.19
CA LYS A 14 -13.70 -8.82 -3.35
C LYS A 14 -12.55 -8.01 -3.93
N ARG A 15 -12.36 -7.99 -5.25
CA ARG A 15 -11.31 -7.21 -5.90
C ARG A 15 -11.51 -5.71 -5.80
N GLN A 16 -12.75 -5.23 -5.74
CA GLN A 16 -13.06 -3.82 -5.53
C GLN A 16 -12.71 -3.33 -4.13
N ASN A 17 -12.63 -4.26 -3.14
CA ASN A 17 -12.33 -3.92 -1.75
C ASN A 17 -10.83 -4.04 -1.39
N VAL A 18 -9.97 -4.36 -2.36
CA VAL A 18 -8.52 -4.53 -2.14
C VAL A 18 -7.76 -3.54 -3.01
N GLY A 19 -7.09 -2.61 -2.36
CA GLY A 19 -6.12 -1.71 -3.00
C GLY A 19 -4.75 -2.38 -3.09
N MET A 20 -3.99 -2.11 -4.15
CA MET A 20 -2.64 -2.63 -4.32
C MET A 20 -1.65 -1.53 -4.69
N VAL A 21 -0.53 -1.52 -3.99
CA VAL A 21 0.61 -0.62 -4.22
C VAL A 21 1.82 -1.48 -4.56
N PHE A 22 2.44 -1.21 -5.70
CA PHE A 22 3.55 -1.99 -6.24
C PHE A 22 4.91 -1.45 -5.76
N GLN A 23 5.91 -2.30 -5.85
CA GLN A 23 7.30 -2.03 -5.49
C GLN A 23 7.85 -0.78 -6.20
N LYS A 24 7.64 -0.69 -7.51
CA LYS A 24 8.02 0.51 -8.29
C LYS A 24 6.79 1.41 -8.43
N PRO A 25 6.93 2.72 -8.14
CA PRO A 25 5.87 3.66 -8.44
C PRO A 25 5.41 3.51 -9.89
N ASN A 26 4.12 3.37 -10.09
CA ASN A 26 3.52 3.16 -11.40
C ASN A 26 2.35 4.12 -11.66
N PRO A 27 2.58 5.43 -11.59
CA PRO A 27 1.54 6.38 -11.95
C PRO A 27 1.10 6.15 -13.41
N PHE A 28 -0.17 6.38 -13.70
CA PHE A 28 -0.64 6.38 -15.07
C PHE A 28 -0.07 7.59 -15.85
N PRO A 29 0.08 7.50 -17.18
CA PRO A 29 0.51 8.62 -18.03
C PRO A 29 -0.59 9.68 -18.15
N LYS A 30 -0.96 10.24 -17.02
CA LYS A 30 -2.05 11.17 -16.78
C LYS A 30 -1.60 12.25 -15.79
N THR A 31 -2.45 13.22 -15.54
CA THR A 31 -2.20 14.26 -14.54
C THR A 31 -2.23 13.67 -13.11
N ILE A 32 -1.73 14.42 -12.14
CA ILE A 32 -1.80 14.07 -10.71
C ILE A 32 -3.26 13.85 -10.31
N TYR A 33 -4.16 14.77 -10.66
CA TYR A 33 -5.58 14.68 -10.41
C TYR A 33 -6.19 13.40 -11.00
N GLU A 34 -5.96 13.18 -12.30
CA GLU A 34 -6.51 12.04 -13.02
C GLU A 34 -6.02 10.69 -12.49
N ASN A 35 -4.81 10.62 -11.92
CA ASN A 35 -4.34 9.40 -11.29
C ASN A 35 -5.20 9.01 -10.10
N VAL A 36 -5.58 9.95 -9.25
CA VAL A 36 -6.42 9.68 -8.06
C VAL A 36 -7.88 9.47 -8.46
N ALA A 37 -8.41 10.30 -9.36
CA ALA A 37 -9.80 10.24 -9.83
C ALA A 37 -10.11 8.99 -10.65
N TYR A 38 -9.10 8.33 -11.23
CA TYR A 38 -9.26 7.25 -12.19
C TYR A 38 -10.13 6.09 -11.66
N GLY A 39 -9.84 5.61 -10.46
CA GLY A 39 -10.57 4.50 -9.86
C GLY A 39 -12.04 4.82 -9.63
N LEU A 40 -12.35 6.04 -9.21
CA LEU A 40 -13.73 6.51 -9.01
C LEU A 40 -14.52 6.50 -10.32
N ARG A 41 -13.93 7.08 -11.39
CA ARG A 41 -14.58 7.14 -12.70
C ARG A 41 -14.79 5.76 -13.32
N VAL A 42 -13.82 4.86 -13.22
CA VAL A 42 -13.95 3.48 -13.71
C VAL A 42 -15.04 2.72 -12.95
N ASN A 43 -15.25 3.02 -11.68
CA ASN A 43 -16.34 2.46 -10.87
C ASN A 43 -17.69 3.16 -11.08
N GLY A 44 -17.81 4.05 -12.07
CA GLY A 44 -19.07 4.69 -12.46
C GLY A 44 -19.47 5.90 -11.63
N VAL A 45 -18.56 6.47 -10.84
CA VAL A 45 -18.80 7.74 -10.14
C VAL A 45 -18.72 8.88 -11.15
N ASN A 46 -19.83 9.61 -11.33
CA ASN A 46 -19.96 10.72 -12.27
C ASN A 46 -20.15 12.07 -11.58
N ASP A 47 -20.24 12.10 -10.26
CA ASP A 47 -20.34 13.34 -9.48
C ASP A 47 -18.94 13.97 -9.34
N GLU A 48 -18.70 15.03 -10.13
CA GLU A 48 -17.40 15.72 -10.14
C GLU A 48 -17.07 16.37 -8.79
N ASN A 49 -18.07 16.84 -8.04
CA ASN A 49 -17.83 17.43 -6.70
C ASN A 49 -17.33 16.35 -5.74
N TYR A 50 -17.98 15.18 -5.73
CA TYR A 50 -17.53 14.04 -4.92
C TYR A 50 -16.12 13.56 -5.32
N ILE A 51 -15.83 13.54 -6.63
CA ILE A 51 -14.49 13.17 -7.13
C ILE A 51 -13.45 14.16 -6.63
N GLU A 52 -13.70 15.47 -6.76
CA GLU A 52 -12.79 16.54 -6.31
C GLU A 52 -12.53 16.45 -4.79
N GLU A 53 -13.60 16.34 -3.99
CA GLU A 53 -13.49 16.17 -2.54
C GLU A 53 -12.66 14.93 -2.17
N THR A 54 -12.88 13.82 -2.86
CA THR A 54 -12.13 12.56 -2.62
C THR A 54 -10.66 12.71 -3.01
N VAL A 55 -10.36 13.36 -4.14
CA VAL A 55 -8.97 13.63 -4.56
C VAL A 55 -8.25 14.48 -3.51
N VAL A 56 -8.86 15.57 -3.07
CA VAL A 56 -8.29 16.44 -2.03
C VAL A 56 -8.07 15.67 -0.73
N LYS A 57 -9.09 14.92 -0.29
CA LYS A 57 -9.04 14.11 0.93
C LYS A 57 -7.88 13.11 0.89
N THR A 58 -7.79 12.31 -0.17
CA THR A 58 -6.77 11.26 -0.27
C THR A 58 -5.36 11.83 -0.42
N LEU A 59 -5.18 12.93 -1.16
CA LEU A 59 -3.89 13.61 -1.25
C LEU A 59 -3.44 14.18 0.10
N LYS A 60 -4.38 14.64 0.94
CA LYS A 60 -4.10 15.05 2.33
C LYS A 60 -3.73 13.86 3.20
N GLN A 61 -4.46 12.74 3.10
CA GLN A 61 -4.17 11.52 3.86
C GLN A 61 -2.75 11.00 3.60
N VAL A 62 -2.27 11.09 2.37
CA VAL A 62 -0.91 10.65 2.02
C VAL A 62 0.15 11.76 2.16
N VAL A 63 -0.18 12.86 2.84
CA VAL A 63 0.72 14.00 3.08
C VAL A 63 1.38 14.50 1.79
N LEU A 64 0.61 14.54 0.69
CA LEU A 64 1.08 15.01 -0.62
C LEU A 64 0.43 16.32 -1.06
N TRP A 65 -0.74 16.67 -0.47
CA TRP A 65 -1.55 17.80 -0.89
C TRP A 65 -0.77 19.12 -1.01
N ASP A 66 -0.04 19.51 0.02
CA ASP A 66 0.68 20.79 0.04
C ASP A 66 1.81 20.88 -0.99
N GLU A 67 2.32 19.72 -1.42
CA GLU A 67 3.38 19.62 -2.44
C GLU A 67 2.81 19.70 -3.87
N VAL A 68 1.49 19.43 -4.07
CA VAL A 68 0.92 19.27 -5.41
C VAL A 68 -0.34 20.09 -5.70
N LYS A 69 -0.94 20.77 -4.72
CA LYS A 69 -2.22 21.49 -4.86
C LYS A 69 -2.24 22.50 -6.02
N ASP A 70 -1.12 23.15 -6.31
CA ASP A 70 -1.01 24.17 -7.37
C ASP A 70 -0.65 23.55 -8.73
N LYS A 71 -0.39 22.24 -8.81
CA LYS A 71 0.05 21.54 -10.02
C LYS A 71 -0.71 20.24 -10.31
N LEU A 72 -1.96 20.14 -9.84
CA LEU A 72 -2.79 18.93 -10.02
C LEU A 72 -3.01 18.54 -11.49
N LYS A 73 -2.92 19.49 -12.41
CA LYS A 73 -3.06 19.29 -13.86
C LYS A 73 -1.76 18.92 -14.55
N GLU A 74 -0.64 18.94 -13.84
CA GLU A 74 0.65 18.51 -14.38
C GLU A 74 0.75 16.99 -14.45
N SER A 75 1.70 16.51 -15.26
CA SER A 75 1.97 15.09 -15.41
C SER A 75 2.44 14.47 -14.08
N ALA A 76 1.89 13.32 -13.72
CA ALA A 76 2.34 12.56 -12.56
C ALA A 76 3.81 12.12 -12.64
N PHE A 77 4.37 12.02 -13.84
CA PHE A 77 5.80 11.71 -14.04
C PHE A 77 6.74 12.85 -13.68
N ALA A 78 6.23 14.08 -13.52
CA ALA A 78 7.04 15.21 -13.04
C ALA A 78 7.35 15.13 -11.53
N LEU A 79 6.71 14.23 -10.80
CA LEU A 79 6.91 14.02 -9.38
C LEU A 79 8.18 13.20 -9.09
N SER A 80 8.81 13.43 -7.92
CA SER A 80 9.88 12.56 -7.41
C SER A 80 9.39 11.15 -7.13
N GLY A 81 10.29 10.15 -7.02
CA GLY A 81 9.93 8.77 -6.75
C GLY A 81 9.06 8.60 -5.50
N GLY A 82 9.43 9.25 -4.40
CA GLY A 82 8.64 9.23 -3.17
C GLY A 82 7.26 9.91 -3.29
N GLN A 83 7.17 10.99 -4.07
CA GLN A 83 5.89 11.64 -4.38
C GLN A 83 5.02 10.74 -5.27
N GLN A 84 5.61 10.09 -6.29
CA GLN A 84 4.90 9.14 -7.14
C GLN A 84 4.37 7.95 -6.33
N GLN A 85 5.14 7.44 -5.37
CA GLN A 85 4.69 6.33 -4.51
C GLN A 85 3.50 6.76 -3.65
N ARG A 86 3.58 7.94 -3.02
CA ARG A 86 2.44 8.50 -2.26
C ARG A 86 1.23 8.75 -3.15
N LEU A 87 1.41 9.19 -4.39
CA LEU A 87 0.33 9.31 -5.37
C LEU A 87 -0.31 7.95 -5.70
N CYS A 88 0.48 6.89 -5.85
CA CYS A 88 -0.03 5.54 -6.07
C CYS A 88 -0.82 5.02 -4.86
N ILE A 89 -0.39 5.36 -3.63
CA ILE A 89 -1.16 5.06 -2.41
C ILE A 89 -2.48 5.86 -2.41
N ALA A 90 -2.45 7.18 -2.70
CA ALA A 90 -3.66 8.01 -2.80
C ALA A 90 -4.67 7.44 -3.81
N ARG A 91 -4.17 7.01 -4.98
CA ARG A 91 -4.99 6.34 -6.00
C ARG A 91 -5.66 5.08 -5.48
N ALA A 92 -4.94 4.27 -4.70
CA ALA A 92 -5.49 3.06 -4.10
C ALA A 92 -6.51 3.37 -3.01
N LEU A 93 -6.31 4.42 -2.21
CA LEU A 93 -7.22 4.84 -1.14
C LEU A 93 -8.49 5.50 -1.66
N ALA A 94 -8.47 6.14 -2.84
CA ALA A 94 -9.61 6.86 -3.40
C ALA A 94 -10.87 5.99 -3.56
N ILE A 95 -10.71 4.69 -3.79
CA ILE A 95 -11.82 3.73 -3.89
C ILE A 95 -12.25 3.16 -2.53
N SER A 96 -11.72 3.67 -1.43
CA SER A 96 -12.02 3.26 -0.05
C SER A 96 -11.89 1.74 0.16
N PRO A 97 -10.73 1.13 -0.10
CA PRO A 97 -10.55 -0.30 0.03
C PRO A 97 -10.63 -0.74 1.50
N SER A 98 -11.07 -1.98 1.76
CA SER A 98 -11.02 -2.58 3.10
C SER A 98 -9.62 -3.08 3.46
N ILE A 99 -8.84 -3.44 2.44
CA ILE A 99 -7.48 -3.99 2.59
C ILE A 99 -6.55 -3.27 1.61
N LEU A 100 -5.38 -2.87 2.09
CA LEU A 100 -4.32 -2.30 1.28
C LEU A 100 -3.12 -3.24 1.25
N LEU A 101 -2.84 -3.80 0.08
CA LEU A 101 -1.67 -4.63 -0.16
C LEU A 101 -0.52 -3.75 -0.64
N MET A 102 0.64 -3.88 -0.03
CA MET A 102 1.85 -3.14 -0.41
C MET A 102 2.99 -4.14 -0.68
N ASP A 103 3.49 -4.14 -1.89
CA ASP A 103 4.62 -4.98 -2.29
C ASP A 103 5.89 -4.12 -2.27
N GLU A 104 6.76 -4.34 -1.28
CA GLU A 104 8.02 -3.63 -1.06
C GLU A 104 7.92 -2.09 -1.24
N PRO A 105 7.00 -1.38 -0.56
CA PRO A 105 6.58 -0.02 -0.92
C PRO A 105 7.69 1.03 -0.82
N THR A 106 8.84 0.71 -0.25
CA THR A 106 9.95 1.64 -0.03
C THR A 106 11.28 1.22 -0.65
N SER A 107 11.35 0.04 -1.29
CA SER A 107 12.62 -0.54 -1.78
C SER A 107 13.33 0.30 -2.84
N ALA A 108 12.58 1.11 -3.61
CA ALA A 108 13.09 1.99 -4.65
C ALA A 108 13.25 3.45 -4.21
N LEU A 109 13.13 3.74 -2.90
CA LEU A 109 13.09 5.09 -2.36
C LEU A 109 14.35 5.45 -1.58
N ASP A 110 14.65 6.73 -1.51
CA ASP A 110 15.67 7.28 -0.62
C ASP A 110 15.23 7.20 0.87
N PRO A 111 16.16 7.33 1.84
CA PRO A 111 15.84 7.18 3.26
C PRO A 111 14.78 8.17 3.78
N ILE A 112 14.76 9.40 3.25
CA ILE A 112 13.80 10.43 3.69
C ILE A 112 12.39 10.07 3.18
N SER A 113 12.28 9.67 1.91
CA SER A 113 11.03 9.19 1.34
C SER A 113 10.54 7.92 2.00
N THR A 114 11.46 7.00 2.38
CA THR A 114 11.15 5.78 3.12
C THR A 114 10.52 6.11 4.47
N SER A 115 11.12 7.02 5.26
CA SER A 115 10.57 7.45 6.55
C SER A 115 9.16 8.00 6.40
N LYS A 116 8.92 8.87 5.41
CA LYS A 116 7.58 9.43 5.14
C LYS A 116 6.53 8.34 4.81
N ILE A 117 6.92 7.28 4.10
CA ILE A 117 6.01 6.16 3.82
C ILE A 117 5.75 5.33 5.07
N GLU A 118 6.77 5.10 5.92
CA GLU A 118 6.59 4.38 7.19
C GLU A 118 5.67 5.14 8.14
N ASP A 119 5.84 6.46 8.27
CA ASP A 119 4.95 7.33 9.07
C ASP A 119 3.51 7.26 8.53
N LEU A 120 3.35 7.34 7.20
CA LEU A 120 2.06 7.20 6.55
C LEU A 120 1.39 5.84 6.85
N ILE A 121 2.16 4.74 6.82
CA ILE A 121 1.64 3.40 7.16
C ILE A 121 1.12 3.39 8.60
N HIS A 122 1.83 4.02 9.55
CA HIS A 122 1.39 4.13 10.95
C HIS A 122 0.07 4.90 11.10
N GLU A 123 -0.16 5.93 10.30
CA GLU A 123 -1.42 6.66 10.30
C GLU A 123 -2.55 5.83 9.68
N LEU A 124 -2.31 5.24 8.50
CA LEU A 124 -3.30 4.49 7.73
C LEU A 124 -3.77 3.20 8.41
N LYS A 125 -2.94 2.55 9.25
CA LYS A 125 -3.33 1.30 9.91
C LYS A 125 -4.47 1.47 10.91
N ASN A 126 -4.83 2.68 11.31
CA ASN A 126 -5.98 2.96 12.16
C ASN A 126 -7.31 2.78 11.41
N ASP A 127 -7.31 3.02 10.11
CA ASP A 127 -8.51 2.99 9.27
C ASP A 127 -8.54 1.79 8.30
N TYR A 128 -7.38 1.20 7.97
CA TYR A 128 -7.24 0.17 6.95
C TYR A 128 -6.51 -1.06 7.49
N THR A 129 -6.91 -2.24 7.01
CA THR A 129 -6.08 -3.44 7.14
C THR A 129 -4.96 -3.37 6.11
N ILE A 130 -3.71 -3.28 6.56
CA ILE A 130 -2.55 -3.18 5.67
C ILE A 130 -1.77 -4.49 5.70
N VAL A 131 -1.47 -5.04 4.52
CA VAL A 131 -0.60 -6.19 4.36
C VAL A 131 0.61 -5.75 3.54
N ILE A 132 1.80 -5.89 4.12
CA ILE A 132 3.06 -5.48 3.49
C ILE A 132 3.92 -6.71 3.23
N VAL A 133 4.39 -6.87 2.00
CA VAL A 133 5.49 -7.77 1.68
C VAL A 133 6.78 -6.96 1.68
N THR A 134 7.78 -7.39 2.42
CA THR A 134 9.09 -6.74 2.46
C THR A 134 10.19 -7.75 2.79
N HIS A 135 11.36 -7.57 2.21
CA HIS A 135 12.57 -8.27 2.60
C HIS A 135 13.40 -7.46 3.64
N ASN A 136 12.96 -6.24 3.95
CA ASN A 136 13.62 -5.39 4.95
C ASN A 136 13.06 -5.67 6.34
N MET A 137 13.81 -6.49 7.10
CA MET A 137 13.43 -6.88 8.47
C MET A 137 13.29 -5.69 9.41
N GLN A 138 14.11 -4.65 9.24
CA GLN A 138 14.03 -3.45 10.08
C GLN A 138 12.74 -2.67 9.81
N GLN A 139 12.32 -2.58 8.56
CA GLN A 139 11.02 -2.00 8.20
C GLN A 139 9.88 -2.82 8.81
N ALA A 140 9.87 -4.14 8.62
CA ALA A 140 8.85 -5.00 9.20
C ALA A 140 8.75 -4.82 10.72
N ALA A 141 9.90 -4.76 11.43
CA ALA A 141 9.95 -4.55 12.88
C ALA A 141 9.37 -3.19 13.32
N ARG A 142 9.52 -2.14 12.47
CA ARG A 142 9.02 -0.80 12.80
C ARG A 142 7.53 -0.62 12.54
N VAL A 143 7.01 -1.12 11.41
CA VAL A 143 5.68 -0.72 10.95
C VAL A 143 4.58 -1.74 11.23
N SER A 144 4.91 -3.02 11.43
CA SER A 144 3.90 -4.08 11.54
C SER A 144 3.55 -4.43 12.99
N ASP A 145 2.28 -4.82 13.20
CA ASP A 145 1.80 -5.34 14.49
C ASP A 145 1.99 -6.86 14.55
N LYS A 146 1.88 -7.54 13.40
CA LYS A 146 2.12 -8.98 13.23
C LYS A 146 3.04 -9.22 12.05
N THR A 147 3.88 -10.24 12.14
CA THR A 147 4.83 -10.61 11.10
C THR A 147 4.74 -12.09 10.79
N GLY A 148 4.71 -12.42 9.49
CA GLY A 148 4.80 -13.78 8.97
C GLY A 148 6.12 -13.97 8.23
N TYR A 149 6.86 -15.01 8.58
CA TYR A 149 8.05 -15.42 7.84
C TYR A 149 7.69 -16.50 6.84
N PHE A 150 7.94 -16.23 5.57
CA PHE A 150 7.75 -17.16 4.46
C PHE A 150 9.09 -17.66 3.94
N TYR A 151 9.20 -18.96 3.68
CA TYR A 151 10.35 -19.57 3.05
C TYR A 151 9.90 -20.61 2.03
N LEU A 152 10.40 -20.53 0.81
CA LEU A 152 10.05 -21.42 -0.31
C LEU A 152 8.54 -21.64 -0.51
N GLY A 153 7.73 -20.58 -0.31
CA GLY A 153 6.28 -20.62 -0.48
C GLY A 153 5.51 -21.12 0.74
N GLU A 154 6.16 -21.51 1.81
CA GLU A 154 5.55 -21.96 3.05
C GLU A 154 5.60 -20.89 4.13
N LEU A 155 4.50 -20.73 4.88
CA LEU A 155 4.46 -19.90 6.08
C LEU A 155 5.11 -20.65 7.24
N ILE A 156 6.32 -20.26 7.58
CA ILE A 156 7.12 -20.92 8.61
C ILE A 156 6.67 -20.51 10.01
N GLU A 157 6.46 -19.22 10.23
CA GLU A 157 6.05 -18.68 11.53
C GLU A 157 5.21 -17.42 11.34
N TYR A 158 4.21 -17.20 12.22
CA TYR A 158 3.37 -16.01 12.22
C TYR A 158 2.97 -15.67 13.64
N ASP A 159 3.38 -14.49 14.13
CA ASP A 159 3.04 -14.03 15.49
C ASP A 159 3.12 -12.49 15.56
N ASN A 160 2.96 -11.96 16.78
CA ASN A 160 3.24 -10.56 17.04
C ASN A 160 4.67 -10.21 16.62
N THR A 161 4.83 -9.08 15.96
CA THR A 161 6.12 -8.61 15.43
C THR A 161 7.21 -8.64 16.48
N ARG A 162 6.93 -8.13 17.70
CA ARG A 162 7.91 -8.14 18.78
C ARG A 162 8.40 -9.56 19.10
N LYS A 163 7.48 -10.56 19.16
CA LYS A 163 7.86 -11.96 19.45
C LYS A 163 8.74 -12.51 18.33
N ILE A 164 8.32 -12.33 17.07
CA ILE A 164 9.10 -12.79 15.90
C ILE A 164 10.54 -12.26 15.94
N PHE A 165 10.73 -10.97 16.26
CA PHE A 165 12.07 -10.35 16.21
C PHE A 165 12.90 -10.51 17.49
N THR A 166 12.31 -10.91 18.63
CA THR A 166 13.05 -11.04 19.90
C THR A 166 13.17 -12.46 20.41
N ASN A 167 12.17 -13.30 20.18
CA ASN A 167 12.11 -14.68 20.66
C ASN A 167 11.23 -15.56 19.75
N PRO A 168 11.63 -15.79 18.49
CA PRO A 168 10.89 -16.66 17.59
C PRO A 168 10.90 -18.10 18.10
N GLU A 169 9.85 -18.85 17.76
CA GLU A 169 9.72 -20.27 18.15
C GLU A 169 10.48 -21.20 17.19
N LYS A 170 10.68 -20.75 15.95
CA LYS A 170 11.35 -21.55 14.92
C LYS A 170 12.82 -21.17 14.78
N GLU A 171 13.68 -22.14 14.80
CA GLU A 171 15.12 -21.96 14.59
C GLU A 171 15.41 -21.33 13.22
N SER A 172 14.65 -21.70 12.17
CA SER A 172 14.77 -21.12 10.83
C SER A 172 14.45 -19.61 10.82
N THR A 173 13.45 -19.18 11.60
CA THR A 173 13.11 -17.77 11.76
C THR A 173 14.23 -17.03 12.49
N GLN A 174 14.78 -17.62 13.56
CA GLN A 174 15.91 -17.06 14.31
C GLN A 174 17.15 -16.91 13.44
N ASN A 175 17.48 -17.93 12.64
CA ASN A 175 18.61 -17.91 11.72
C ASN A 175 18.42 -16.83 10.66
N TYR A 176 17.22 -16.68 10.12
CA TYR A 176 16.91 -15.62 9.15
C TYR A 176 17.13 -14.23 9.74
N ILE A 177 16.58 -13.96 10.93
CA ILE A 177 16.66 -12.65 11.60
C ILE A 177 18.12 -12.32 12.00
N THR A 178 18.89 -13.31 12.44
CA THR A 178 20.27 -13.11 12.85
C THR A 178 21.29 -13.14 11.71
N GLY A 179 20.84 -13.35 10.46
CA GLY A 179 21.71 -13.44 9.29
C GLY A 179 22.56 -14.71 9.25
N ARG A 180 22.20 -15.73 10.01
CA ARG A 180 22.90 -17.02 10.04
C ARG A 180 22.25 -17.97 9.02
N PHE A 181 22.54 -17.75 7.77
CA PHE A 181 22.18 -18.69 6.71
C PHE A 181 23.20 -19.83 6.68
N GLY A 182 22.78 -21.00 7.14
CA GLY A 182 23.57 -22.23 7.00
C GLY A 182 23.28 -22.92 5.68
#